data_88ce57c229bebbc6484b4a5cc28f692f
#
_entry.id   88ce57c229bebbc6484b4a5cc28f692f
#
_cell.length_a   1.000
_cell.length_b   1.000
_cell.length_c   1.000
_cell.angle_alpha   90.00
_cell.angle_beta   90.00
_cell.angle_gamma   90.00
#
_symmetry.space_group_name_H-M   'P 1'
#
loop_
_entity.id
_entity.type
_entity.pdbx_description
1 polymer ?
#
loop_
_entity_poly.entity_id
_entity_poly.type
_entity_poly.pdbx_seq_one_letter_code
_entity_poly.pdbx_strand_id
1 'polypeptide(L)'
;HPMIKPHVNSAAMTYDLACDPMYENLMTATSHLTGKKVNRFTHIHQSIEDLVNKVKMMRMIAQKTGTCFQRCVGFDAMNATFITTYNMDKKYGTNYHERFKKWMTYVQENDLMIAGAMTDVKGNRSLKPSKQADPDLFTHVVEKREDGVVICGAKAHMTGMANSHEMLILPTTNLLDGDQDYAIACAVPVDAEGITHIFGRQTNDQRRLQGDLDTGNSEYAIVGGETLTVLDHVFVPWDRVFMCGETDFAQDYVARFAAYHRQNYGGCKVGNSDVLIGATSMIAKMNGTRKNSLIKDKLTEMIHLAETMYCCSLACSYEGVKEEAGSYYVNTLLANEVKLNCTRNMYEIS
;
A
#
# COMPACT_ATOMS: atom_id res chain seq x y z
N HIS A 1 19.99 -4.04 10.63
CA HIS A 1 20.95 -4.31 9.55
C HIS A 1 21.13 -3.04 8.70
N PRO A 2 22.34 -2.67 8.27
CA PRO A 2 22.58 -1.43 7.49
C PRO A 2 21.73 -1.30 6.22
N MET A 3 21.43 -2.40 5.55
CA MET A 3 20.62 -2.40 4.32
C MET A 3 19.13 -2.06 4.58
N ILE A 4 18.62 -2.33 5.77
CA ILE A 4 17.21 -2.07 6.12
C ILE A 4 17.04 -0.68 6.75
N LYS A 5 18.09 -0.13 7.38
CA LYS A 5 18.02 1.14 8.11
C LYS A 5 17.39 2.29 7.32
N PRO A 6 17.73 2.53 6.04
CA PRO A 6 17.11 3.62 5.29
C PRO A 6 15.61 3.39 4.99
N HIS A 7 15.21 2.13 4.86
CA HIS A 7 13.79 1.79 4.71
C HIS A 7 13.02 2.08 6.02
N VAL A 8 13.63 1.75 7.16
CA VAL A 8 13.10 2.10 8.48
C VAL A 8 13.00 3.62 8.62
N ASN A 9 14.03 4.38 8.23
CA ASN A 9 14.00 5.85 8.30
C ASN A 9 12.87 6.45 7.46
N SER A 10 12.64 5.93 6.26
CA SER A 10 11.53 6.38 5.38
C SER A 10 10.16 6.15 6.03
N ALA A 11 9.98 5.06 6.74
CA ALA A 11 8.76 4.78 7.49
C ALA A 11 8.67 5.63 8.77
N ALA A 12 9.76 5.72 9.55
CA ALA A 12 9.84 6.48 10.80
C ALA A 12 9.49 7.95 10.59
N MET A 13 9.97 8.57 9.51
CA MET A 13 9.63 9.96 9.17
C MET A 13 8.11 10.18 9.10
N THR A 14 7.31 9.18 8.72
CA THR A 14 5.85 9.33 8.69
C THR A 14 5.23 9.43 10.08
N TYR A 15 5.89 8.90 11.11
CA TYR A 15 5.51 9.06 12.51
C TYR A 15 5.93 10.43 13.05
N ASP A 16 7.17 10.84 12.75
CA ASP A 16 7.68 12.16 13.15
C ASP A 16 6.80 13.28 12.60
N LEU A 17 6.41 13.20 11.33
CA LEU A 17 5.51 14.16 10.69
C LEU A 17 4.10 14.19 11.33
N ALA A 18 3.62 13.08 11.88
CA ALA A 18 2.34 13.04 12.59
C ALA A 18 2.39 13.74 13.96
N CYS A 19 3.59 13.89 14.52
CA CYS A 19 3.85 14.64 15.76
C CYS A 19 4.29 16.10 15.52
N ASP A 20 4.58 16.48 14.27
CA ASP A 20 4.97 17.85 13.92
C ASP A 20 3.73 18.74 13.76
N PRO A 21 3.58 19.83 14.55
CA PRO A 21 2.43 20.73 14.46
C PRO A 21 2.16 21.29 13.07
N MET A 22 3.19 21.43 12.23
CA MET A 22 3.05 21.92 10.85
C MET A 22 2.29 20.95 9.96
N TYR A 23 2.43 19.64 10.21
CA TYR A 23 1.87 18.57 9.36
C TYR A 23 0.79 17.75 10.06
N GLU A 24 0.59 17.94 11.35
CA GLU A 24 -0.31 17.14 12.18
C GLU A 24 -1.71 17.02 11.57
N ASN A 25 -2.31 18.12 11.13
CA ASN A 25 -3.66 18.11 10.53
C ASN A 25 -3.75 17.24 9.27
N LEU A 26 -2.65 17.16 8.49
CA LEU A 26 -2.61 16.32 7.30
C LEU A 26 -2.27 14.86 7.63
N MET A 27 -1.41 14.65 8.61
CA MET A 27 -0.87 13.34 8.99
C MET A 27 -1.74 12.58 9.98
N THR A 28 -2.73 13.24 10.60
CA THR A 28 -3.64 12.63 11.57
C THR A 28 -5.10 12.75 11.15
N ALA A 29 -5.96 11.97 11.78
CA ALA A 29 -7.41 12.06 11.66
C ALA A 29 -8.08 11.61 12.97
N THR A 30 -9.35 11.95 13.19
CA THR A 30 -10.12 11.42 14.30
C THR A 30 -10.76 10.08 13.89
N SER A 31 -10.43 9.02 14.60
CA SER A 31 -11.00 7.69 14.35
C SER A 31 -12.46 7.62 14.75
N HIS A 32 -13.32 7.10 13.87
CA HIS A 32 -14.72 6.79 14.22
C HIS A 32 -14.85 5.54 15.11
N LEU A 33 -13.81 4.69 15.17
CA LEU A 33 -13.81 3.48 16.01
C LEU A 33 -13.48 3.80 17.47
N THR A 34 -12.54 4.71 17.70
CA THR A 34 -12.01 5.01 19.04
C THR A 34 -12.39 6.40 19.56
N GLY A 35 -12.83 7.31 18.68
CA GLY A 35 -13.03 8.72 19.00
C GLY A 35 -11.72 9.50 19.24
N LYS A 36 -10.57 8.85 19.13
CA LYS A 36 -9.24 9.43 19.40
C LYS A 36 -8.58 9.91 18.10
N LYS A 37 -7.63 10.83 18.23
CA LYS A 37 -6.70 11.20 17.17
C LYS A 37 -5.77 10.02 16.88
N VAL A 38 -5.65 9.64 15.63
CA VAL A 38 -4.82 8.53 15.14
C VAL A 38 -3.97 8.99 13.97
N ASN A 39 -2.88 8.29 13.70
CA ASN A 39 -2.10 8.45 12.48
C ASN A 39 -3.00 8.18 11.25
N ARG A 40 -2.97 9.06 10.24
CA ARG A 40 -3.83 8.92 9.05
C ARG A 40 -3.59 7.60 8.31
N PHE A 41 -2.40 7.03 8.37
CA PHE A 41 -2.12 5.72 7.79
C PHE A 41 -2.90 4.55 8.42
N THR A 42 -3.53 4.76 9.58
CA THR A 42 -4.40 3.76 10.24
C THR A 42 -5.88 4.16 10.20
N HIS A 43 -6.21 5.29 9.56
CA HIS A 43 -7.57 5.81 9.51
C HIS A 43 -8.43 5.10 8.46
N ILE A 44 -9.70 4.83 8.79
CA ILE A 44 -10.72 4.40 7.82
C ILE A 44 -11.44 5.64 7.30
N HIS A 45 -11.44 5.87 6.01
CA HIS A 45 -11.98 7.09 5.38
C HIS A 45 -13.46 7.33 5.72
N GLN A 46 -13.76 8.44 6.36
CA GLN A 46 -15.11 8.81 6.79
C GLN A 46 -15.71 9.94 5.97
N SER A 47 -14.95 10.53 5.05
CA SER A 47 -15.37 11.69 4.26
C SER A 47 -14.60 11.78 2.93
N ILE A 48 -15.12 12.58 2.02
CA ILE A 48 -14.41 13.01 0.80
C ILE A 48 -13.11 13.73 1.17
N GLU A 49 -13.14 14.52 2.24
CA GLU A 49 -11.95 15.23 2.71
C GLU A 49 -10.83 14.25 3.14
N ASP A 50 -11.15 13.11 3.75
CA ASP A 50 -10.16 12.08 4.07
C ASP A 50 -9.49 11.52 2.82
N LEU A 51 -10.27 11.28 1.75
CA LEU A 51 -9.74 10.82 0.47
C LEU A 51 -8.81 11.87 -0.17
N VAL A 52 -9.20 13.15 -0.12
CA VAL A 52 -8.39 14.28 -0.61
C VAL A 52 -7.13 14.46 0.22
N ASN A 53 -7.25 14.42 1.54
CA ASN A 53 -6.12 14.58 2.46
C ASN A 53 -5.11 13.43 2.33
N LYS A 54 -5.58 12.21 2.03
CA LYS A 54 -4.72 11.09 1.68
C LYS A 54 -3.80 11.44 0.51
N VAL A 55 -4.34 11.95 -0.61
CA VAL A 55 -3.55 12.32 -1.80
C VAL A 55 -2.54 13.42 -1.49
N LYS A 56 -2.97 14.47 -0.76
CA LYS A 56 -2.10 15.58 -0.35
C LYS A 56 -0.98 15.10 0.57
N MET A 57 -1.31 14.25 1.54
CA MET A 57 -0.34 13.63 2.45
C MET A 57 0.72 12.83 1.69
N MET A 58 0.29 11.98 0.75
CA MET A 58 1.20 11.16 -0.07
C MET A 58 2.15 12.03 -0.91
N ARG A 59 1.66 13.14 -1.52
CA ARG A 59 2.51 14.08 -2.27
C ARG A 59 3.55 14.73 -1.37
N MET A 60 3.13 15.24 -0.22
CA MET A 60 4.01 15.91 0.74
C MET A 60 5.11 14.98 1.27
N ILE A 61 4.77 13.74 1.66
CA ILE A 61 5.76 12.78 2.15
C ILE A 61 6.76 12.42 1.05
N ALA A 62 6.29 12.17 -0.18
CA ALA A 62 7.16 11.83 -1.31
C ALA A 62 8.10 12.98 -1.68
N GLN A 63 7.67 14.24 -1.59
CA GLN A 63 8.55 15.40 -1.74
C GLN A 63 9.68 15.41 -0.70
N LYS A 64 9.41 14.97 0.52
CA LYS A 64 10.41 14.95 1.60
C LYS A 64 11.40 13.80 1.49
N THR A 65 10.91 12.62 1.13
CA THR A 65 11.76 11.42 1.02
C THR A 65 12.44 11.28 -0.33
N GLY A 66 11.84 11.78 -1.39
CA GLY A 66 12.24 11.46 -2.77
C GLY A 66 12.12 9.96 -3.12
N THR A 67 11.42 9.17 -2.29
CA THR A 67 11.35 7.72 -2.41
C THR A 67 10.01 7.16 -1.90
N CYS A 68 9.90 5.83 -1.80
CA CYS A 68 8.76 5.15 -1.22
C CYS A 68 8.83 5.15 0.31
N PHE A 69 7.78 5.63 0.97
CA PHE A 69 7.61 5.63 2.42
C PHE A 69 6.88 4.40 2.97
N GLN A 70 6.50 3.45 2.11
CA GLN A 70 6.15 2.05 2.37
C GLN A 70 4.82 1.78 3.11
N ARG A 71 4.12 2.78 3.64
CA ARG A 71 2.90 2.59 4.46
C ARG A 71 1.59 2.56 3.66
N CYS A 72 1.61 2.97 2.37
CA CYS A 72 0.38 3.13 1.58
C CYS A 72 -0.35 1.80 1.31
N VAL A 73 0.37 0.70 1.14
CA VAL A 73 -0.22 -0.61 0.80
C VAL A 73 -1.08 -1.13 1.95
N GLY A 74 -0.59 -1.08 3.19
CA GLY A 74 -1.36 -1.45 4.38
C GLY A 74 -2.57 -0.54 4.61
N PHE A 75 -2.39 0.78 4.41
CA PHE A 75 -3.48 1.74 4.50
C PHE A 75 -4.64 1.42 3.55
N ASP A 76 -4.32 1.10 2.29
CA ASP A 76 -5.31 0.76 1.27
C ASP A 76 -5.95 -0.60 1.55
N ALA A 77 -5.17 -1.58 2.02
CA ALA A 77 -5.65 -2.88 2.41
C ALA A 77 -6.67 -2.80 3.56
N MET A 78 -6.38 -1.99 4.60
CA MET A 78 -7.29 -1.79 5.73
C MET A 78 -8.62 -1.16 5.29
N ASN A 79 -8.59 -0.15 4.42
CA ASN A 79 -9.80 0.49 3.91
C ASN A 79 -10.63 -0.44 3.01
N ALA A 80 -9.98 -1.25 2.17
CA ALA A 80 -10.67 -2.27 1.38
C ALA A 80 -11.30 -3.35 2.26
N THR A 81 -10.57 -3.84 3.27
CA THR A 81 -11.04 -4.87 4.21
C THR A 81 -12.26 -4.40 5.00
N PHE A 82 -12.29 -3.14 5.41
CA PHE A 82 -13.42 -2.58 6.16
C PHE A 82 -14.74 -2.70 5.39
N ILE A 83 -14.75 -2.39 4.09
CA ILE A 83 -15.94 -2.47 3.25
C ILE A 83 -16.28 -3.92 2.93
N THR A 84 -15.28 -4.71 2.53
CA THR A 84 -15.51 -6.08 2.07
C THR A 84 -16.03 -6.98 3.19
N THR A 85 -15.50 -6.86 4.41
CA THR A 85 -15.97 -7.62 5.57
C THR A 85 -17.41 -7.29 5.94
N TYR A 86 -17.81 -6.01 5.88
CA TYR A 86 -19.21 -5.61 6.08
C TYR A 86 -20.13 -6.28 5.06
N ASN A 87 -19.75 -6.25 3.79
CA ASN A 87 -20.55 -6.84 2.72
C ASN A 87 -20.65 -8.37 2.84
N MET A 88 -19.58 -9.05 3.29
CA MET A 88 -19.60 -10.49 3.56
C MET A 88 -20.54 -10.83 4.72
N ASP A 89 -20.44 -10.12 5.84
CA ASP A 89 -21.32 -10.33 6.99
C ASP A 89 -22.79 -10.14 6.60
N LYS A 90 -23.11 -9.11 5.80
CA LYS A 90 -24.46 -8.86 5.28
C LYS A 90 -24.96 -10.00 4.41
N LYS A 91 -24.10 -10.62 3.59
CA LYS A 91 -24.49 -11.69 2.67
C LYS A 91 -24.56 -13.07 3.34
N TYR A 92 -23.58 -13.38 4.17
CA TYR A 92 -23.39 -14.73 4.71
C TYR A 92 -23.70 -14.86 6.20
N GLY A 93 -23.96 -13.76 6.91
CA GLY A 93 -24.18 -13.78 8.35
C GLY A 93 -22.93 -14.13 9.15
N THR A 94 -21.76 -13.86 8.60
CA THR A 94 -20.46 -14.02 9.27
C THR A 94 -20.24 -12.91 10.31
N ASN A 95 -19.09 -12.92 10.98
CA ASN A 95 -18.73 -11.90 11.98
C ASN A 95 -17.33 -11.31 11.68
N TYR A 96 -16.96 -11.22 10.41
CA TYR A 96 -15.64 -10.74 9.97
C TYR A 96 -15.46 -9.25 10.22
N HIS A 97 -16.51 -8.46 10.02
CA HIS A 97 -16.45 -7.02 10.20
C HIS A 97 -16.20 -6.61 11.67
N GLU A 98 -16.87 -7.28 12.63
CA GLU A 98 -16.62 -7.03 14.05
C GLU A 98 -15.20 -7.47 14.47
N ARG A 99 -14.70 -8.61 13.96
CA ARG A 99 -13.32 -9.04 14.18
C ARG A 99 -12.34 -8.00 13.63
N PHE A 100 -12.60 -7.53 12.41
CA PHE A 100 -11.76 -6.53 11.76
C PHE A 100 -11.76 -5.19 12.50
N LYS A 101 -12.92 -4.70 12.98
CA LYS A 101 -12.99 -3.47 13.80
C LYS A 101 -12.19 -3.58 15.10
N LYS A 102 -12.26 -4.75 15.78
CA LYS A 102 -11.44 -4.99 16.98
C LYS A 102 -9.95 -4.94 16.67
N TRP A 103 -9.52 -5.60 15.60
CA TRP A 103 -8.14 -5.54 15.15
C TRP A 103 -7.73 -4.12 14.74
N MET A 104 -8.57 -3.39 14.01
CA MET A 104 -8.32 -1.98 13.66
C MET A 104 -8.18 -1.07 14.88
N THR A 105 -8.98 -1.29 15.91
CA THR A 105 -8.84 -0.55 17.18
C THR A 105 -7.47 -0.80 17.80
N TYR A 106 -7.04 -2.05 17.85
CA TYR A 106 -5.70 -2.41 18.30
C TYR A 106 -4.59 -1.75 17.44
N VAL A 107 -4.72 -1.77 16.13
CA VAL A 107 -3.77 -1.12 15.21
C VAL A 107 -3.68 0.39 15.47
N GLN A 108 -4.81 1.04 15.66
CA GLN A 108 -4.90 2.49 15.89
C GLN A 108 -4.38 2.90 17.27
N GLU A 109 -4.69 2.15 18.31
CA GLU A 109 -4.26 2.46 19.68
C GLU A 109 -2.76 2.27 19.88
N ASN A 110 -2.12 1.41 19.09
CA ASN A 110 -0.69 1.16 19.13
C ASN A 110 0.08 1.82 17.97
N ASP A 111 -0.59 2.58 17.09
CA ASP A 111 -0.03 3.22 15.89
C ASP A 111 0.85 2.27 15.06
N LEU A 112 0.33 1.07 14.76
CA LEU A 112 1.10 0.03 14.09
C LEU A 112 1.27 0.34 12.60
N MET A 113 2.44 0.01 12.07
CA MET A 113 2.67 -0.07 10.63
C MET A 113 2.21 -1.43 10.13
N ILE A 114 1.30 -1.42 9.15
CA ILE A 114 0.75 -2.63 8.53
C ILE A 114 1.30 -2.76 7.12
N ALA A 115 1.85 -3.92 6.78
CA ALA A 115 2.15 -4.28 5.41
C ALA A 115 0.92 -4.89 4.74
N GLY A 116 0.62 -4.49 3.51
CA GLY A 116 -0.44 -5.14 2.73
C GLY A 116 0.12 -6.30 1.90
N ALA A 117 -0.28 -7.52 2.21
CA ALA A 117 0.22 -8.74 1.58
C ALA A 117 -0.81 -9.31 0.59
N MET A 118 -0.91 -8.70 -0.61
CA MET A 118 -1.86 -9.14 -1.62
C MET A 118 -1.25 -10.10 -2.64
N THR A 119 -0.13 -9.74 -3.27
CA THR A 119 0.38 -10.44 -4.45
C THR A 119 1.02 -11.78 -4.10
N ASP A 120 0.47 -12.88 -4.64
CA ASP A 120 1.08 -14.20 -4.60
C ASP A 120 2.11 -14.42 -5.72
N VAL A 121 2.91 -15.47 -5.64
CA VAL A 121 3.94 -15.82 -6.65
C VAL A 121 3.32 -16.17 -8.00
N LYS A 122 2.16 -16.81 -8.01
CA LYS A 122 1.25 -17.05 -9.15
C LYS A 122 1.60 -18.19 -10.12
N GLY A 123 2.79 -18.68 -10.20
CA GLY A 123 3.12 -19.80 -11.10
C GLY A 123 2.61 -19.65 -12.54
N ASN A 124 1.89 -20.65 -13.04
CA ASN A 124 1.26 -20.60 -14.36
C ASN A 124 -0.01 -19.74 -14.32
N ARG A 125 0.04 -18.56 -14.94
CA ARG A 125 -1.06 -17.57 -14.93
C ARG A 125 -2.32 -18.00 -15.70
N SER A 126 -2.26 -19.06 -16.51
CA SER A 126 -3.44 -19.62 -17.19
C SER A 126 -4.25 -20.57 -16.29
N LEU A 127 -3.69 -20.95 -15.14
CA LEU A 127 -4.32 -21.86 -14.19
C LEU A 127 -4.84 -21.12 -12.96
N LYS A 128 -5.90 -21.62 -12.37
CA LYS A 128 -6.43 -21.17 -11.08
C LYS A 128 -5.54 -21.67 -9.93
N PRO A 129 -5.60 -21.05 -8.74
CA PRO A 129 -4.79 -21.45 -7.60
C PRO A 129 -4.85 -22.94 -7.27
N SER A 130 -6.04 -23.51 -7.20
CA SER A 130 -6.25 -24.94 -6.92
C SER A 130 -5.76 -25.90 -8.03
N LYS A 131 -5.32 -25.38 -9.19
CA LYS A 131 -4.84 -26.15 -10.34
C LYS A 131 -3.34 -25.97 -10.59
N GLN A 132 -2.64 -25.23 -9.74
CA GLN A 132 -1.20 -25.11 -9.83
C GLN A 132 -0.51 -26.43 -9.48
N ALA A 133 0.67 -26.67 -10.06
CA ALA A 133 1.47 -27.86 -9.74
C ALA A 133 2.00 -27.82 -8.30
N ASP A 134 2.24 -26.62 -7.78
CA ASP A 134 2.63 -26.37 -6.41
C ASP A 134 1.54 -25.49 -5.77
N PRO A 135 0.81 -25.99 -4.77
CA PRO A 135 -0.26 -25.26 -4.11
C PRO A 135 0.24 -24.01 -3.37
N ASP A 136 1.50 -24.00 -2.90
CA ASP A 136 2.08 -22.91 -2.10
C ASP A 136 2.46 -21.69 -2.94
N LEU A 137 2.27 -21.72 -4.27
CA LEU A 137 2.40 -20.53 -5.11
C LEU A 137 1.32 -19.46 -4.83
N PHE A 138 0.25 -19.85 -4.16
CA PHE A 138 -0.79 -18.97 -3.64
C PHE A 138 -1.02 -19.26 -2.16
N THR A 139 -1.21 -18.20 -1.38
CA THR A 139 -1.53 -18.35 0.05
C THR A 139 -2.89 -19.02 0.21
N HIS A 140 -2.94 -20.07 1.03
CA HIS A 140 -4.14 -20.87 1.25
C HIS A 140 -4.19 -21.46 2.66
N VAL A 141 -5.39 -21.89 3.05
CA VAL A 141 -5.65 -22.59 4.30
C VAL A 141 -5.33 -24.07 4.11
N VAL A 142 -4.42 -24.60 4.93
CA VAL A 142 -4.03 -26.04 4.91
C VAL A 142 -4.72 -26.82 6.02
N GLU A 143 -5.16 -26.14 7.10
CA GLU A 143 -5.85 -26.77 8.22
C GLU A 143 -6.82 -25.77 8.86
N LYS A 144 -8.02 -26.24 9.23
CA LYS A 144 -8.96 -25.50 10.07
C LYS A 144 -9.03 -26.18 11.44
N ARG A 145 -8.80 -25.39 12.50
CA ARG A 145 -8.83 -25.83 13.90
C ARG A 145 -9.96 -25.17 14.65
N GLU A 146 -10.23 -25.64 15.85
CA GLU A 146 -11.25 -25.02 16.72
C GLU A 146 -10.91 -23.56 17.06
N ASP A 147 -9.64 -23.24 17.25
CA ASP A 147 -9.12 -21.94 17.69
C ASP A 147 -8.62 -21.03 16.54
N GLY A 148 -8.53 -21.54 15.29
CA GLY A 148 -8.02 -20.76 14.15
C GLY A 148 -7.84 -21.56 12.88
N VAL A 149 -6.98 -21.04 12.01
CA VAL A 149 -6.58 -21.68 10.76
C VAL A 149 -5.06 -21.73 10.65
N VAL A 150 -4.54 -22.70 9.91
CA VAL A 150 -3.12 -22.77 9.51
C VAL A 150 -3.03 -22.44 8.04
N ILE A 151 -2.12 -21.54 7.68
CA ILE A 151 -1.92 -21.10 6.29
C ILE A 151 -0.53 -21.42 5.79
N CYS A 152 -0.43 -21.77 4.50
CA CYS A 152 0.81 -21.90 3.74
C CYS A 152 0.78 -21.03 2.50
N GLY A 153 1.96 -20.78 1.91
CA GLY A 153 2.09 -20.09 0.64
C GLY A 153 3.21 -19.07 0.60
N ALA A 154 3.21 -18.24 -0.43
CA ALA A 154 4.20 -17.17 -0.57
C ALA A 154 3.62 -15.89 -1.14
N LYS A 155 3.98 -14.76 -0.55
CA LYS A 155 3.64 -13.41 -0.99
C LYS A 155 4.86 -12.73 -1.60
N ALA A 156 4.70 -12.16 -2.80
CA ALA A 156 5.77 -11.52 -3.55
C ALA A 156 5.61 -10.00 -3.63
N HIS A 157 6.73 -9.28 -3.77
CA HIS A 157 6.77 -7.81 -3.88
C HIS A 157 6.13 -7.10 -2.69
N MET A 158 6.42 -7.59 -1.47
CA MET A 158 5.87 -7.05 -0.23
C MET A 158 6.67 -5.84 0.24
N THR A 159 6.23 -4.65 -0.19
CA THR A 159 6.87 -3.38 0.17
C THR A 159 6.73 -3.09 1.66
N GLY A 160 7.85 -2.79 2.32
CA GLY A 160 7.89 -2.42 3.74
C GLY A 160 7.67 -3.57 4.71
N MET A 161 7.59 -4.82 4.25
CA MET A 161 7.34 -5.97 5.11
C MET A 161 8.39 -6.12 6.21
N ALA A 162 9.68 -5.94 5.88
CA ALA A 162 10.78 -6.12 6.82
C ALA A 162 10.81 -5.10 7.98
N ASN A 163 10.02 -4.03 7.90
CA ASN A 163 9.92 -2.98 8.91
C ASN A 163 8.48 -2.67 9.34
N SER A 164 7.55 -3.55 9.04
CA SER A 164 6.17 -3.49 9.54
C SER A 164 6.02 -4.28 10.85
N HIS A 165 4.97 -4.00 11.60
CA HIS A 165 4.62 -4.73 12.82
C HIS A 165 3.76 -5.95 12.49
N GLU A 166 2.80 -5.77 11.59
CA GLU A 166 1.90 -6.82 11.14
C GLU A 166 1.71 -6.77 9.62
N MET A 167 1.28 -7.87 9.05
CA MET A 167 0.82 -7.93 7.67
C MET A 167 -0.66 -8.28 7.59
N LEU A 168 -1.36 -7.62 6.69
CA LEU A 168 -2.73 -7.92 6.31
C LEU A 168 -2.71 -8.69 5.00
N ILE A 169 -2.97 -9.98 5.07
CA ILE A 169 -3.00 -10.91 3.93
C ILE A 169 -4.35 -10.78 3.23
N LEU A 170 -4.33 -10.65 1.90
CA LEU A 170 -5.50 -10.55 1.04
C LEU A 170 -5.38 -11.52 -0.13
N PRO A 171 -6.51 -11.96 -0.73
CA PRO A 171 -6.47 -12.72 -1.98
C PRO A 171 -5.93 -11.87 -3.13
N THR A 172 -5.28 -12.51 -4.11
CA THR A 172 -4.63 -11.80 -5.22
C THR A 172 -5.41 -11.84 -6.54
N THR A 173 -6.39 -12.73 -6.67
CA THR A 173 -7.06 -13.01 -7.94
C THR A 173 -8.53 -13.38 -7.75
N ASN A 174 -9.27 -13.38 -8.85
CA ASN A 174 -10.61 -13.95 -8.87
C ASN A 174 -10.55 -15.46 -8.64
N LEU A 175 -11.31 -15.93 -7.66
CA LEU A 175 -11.43 -17.34 -7.26
C LEU A 175 -12.72 -17.93 -7.78
N LEU A 176 -12.75 -19.24 -7.98
CA LEU A 176 -13.89 -20.01 -8.46
C LEU A 176 -14.23 -21.13 -7.47
N ASP A 177 -15.29 -21.85 -7.77
CA ASP A 177 -15.60 -23.08 -7.06
C ASP A 177 -14.43 -24.07 -7.15
N GLY A 178 -14.01 -24.59 -6.00
CA GLY A 178 -12.80 -25.39 -5.84
C GLY A 178 -11.58 -24.63 -5.36
N ASP A 179 -11.64 -23.28 -5.29
CA ASP A 179 -10.56 -22.44 -4.76
C ASP A 179 -10.87 -21.93 -3.33
N GLN A 180 -11.81 -22.55 -2.59
CA GLN A 180 -12.27 -22.05 -1.28
C GLN A 180 -11.12 -21.86 -0.26
N ASP A 181 -10.13 -22.76 -0.25
CA ASP A 181 -9.00 -22.68 0.67
C ASP A 181 -8.07 -21.50 0.34
N TYR A 182 -8.11 -20.97 -0.87
CA TYR A 182 -7.37 -19.77 -1.31
C TYR A 182 -8.13 -18.46 -1.03
N ALA A 183 -9.39 -18.55 -0.62
CA ALA A 183 -10.20 -17.39 -0.23
C ALA A 183 -9.93 -17.06 1.25
N ILE A 184 -8.75 -16.50 1.52
CA ILE A 184 -8.31 -16.14 2.86
C ILE A 184 -7.93 -14.65 2.94
N ALA A 185 -8.45 -13.96 3.96
CA ALA A 185 -7.95 -12.66 4.40
C ALA A 185 -7.75 -12.69 5.91
N CYS A 186 -6.55 -12.31 6.36
CA CYS A 186 -6.20 -12.38 7.78
C CYS A 186 -5.05 -11.44 8.13
N ALA A 187 -4.88 -11.14 9.42
CA ALA A 187 -3.75 -10.38 9.93
C ALA A 187 -2.85 -11.24 10.81
N VAL A 188 -1.54 -11.13 10.59
CA VAL A 188 -0.53 -11.83 11.40
C VAL A 188 0.66 -10.90 11.70
N PRO A 189 1.32 -11.04 12.88
CA PRO A 189 2.60 -10.39 13.13
C PRO A 189 3.63 -10.80 12.07
N VAL A 190 4.49 -9.87 11.64
CA VAL A 190 5.49 -10.18 10.59
C VAL A 190 6.56 -11.16 11.05
N ASP A 191 6.72 -11.32 12.35
CA ASP A 191 7.67 -12.24 13.00
C ASP A 191 6.99 -13.50 13.58
N ALA A 192 5.76 -13.81 13.17
CA ALA A 192 5.08 -15.03 13.60
C ALA A 192 5.86 -16.29 13.19
N GLU A 193 5.75 -17.35 14.01
CA GLU A 193 6.36 -18.63 13.70
C GLU A 193 5.90 -19.16 12.34
N GLY A 194 6.83 -19.69 11.55
CA GLY A 194 6.59 -20.15 10.19
C GLY A 194 6.76 -19.08 9.12
N ILE A 195 7.09 -17.83 9.48
CA ILE A 195 7.31 -16.76 8.49
C ILE A 195 8.80 -16.59 8.21
N THR A 196 9.14 -16.56 6.92
CA THR A 196 10.47 -16.22 6.44
C THR A 196 10.40 -15.09 5.42
N HIS A 197 11.12 -14.00 5.70
CA HIS A 197 11.25 -12.87 4.77
C HIS A 197 12.57 -12.96 4.01
N ILE A 198 12.48 -13.07 2.69
CA ILE A 198 13.63 -12.96 1.80
C ILE A 198 13.65 -11.52 1.28
N PHE A 199 14.56 -10.71 1.81
CA PHE A 199 14.69 -9.31 1.42
C PHE A 199 15.21 -9.20 -0.01
N GLY A 200 14.40 -8.61 -0.88
CA GLY A 200 14.71 -8.40 -2.28
C GLY A 200 15.80 -7.35 -2.46
N ARG A 201 16.88 -7.72 -3.12
CA ARG A 201 17.94 -6.78 -3.47
C ARG A 201 17.47 -5.89 -4.61
N GLN A 202 17.25 -4.61 -4.33
CA GLN A 202 16.95 -3.63 -5.34
C GLN A 202 18.20 -3.32 -6.17
N THR A 203 18.04 -3.07 -7.46
CA THR A 203 19.17 -2.89 -8.40
C THR A 203 20.11 -1.74 -8.00
N ASN A 204 19.60 -0.75 -7.31
CA ASN A 204 20.35 0.43 -6.87
C ASN A 204 20.85 0.34 -5.42
N ASP A 205 20.50 -0.69 -4.64
CA ASP A 205 21.02 -0.86 -3.28
C ASP A 205 22.54 -1.08 -3.25
N GLN A 206 23.10 -1.61 -4.33
CA GLN A 206 24.54 -1.83 -4.44
C GLN A 206 25.35 -0.55 -4.53
N ARG A 207 24.78 0.55 -4.98
CA ARG A 207 25.49 1.83 -5.13
C ARG A 207 26.16 2.27 -3.83
N ARG A 208 25.54 2.00 -2.69
CA ARG A 208 26.13 2.24 -1.37
C ARG A 208 27.40 1.45 -1.08
N LEU A 209 27.57 0.30 -1.76
CA LEU A 209 28.75 -0.56 -1.62
C LEU A 209 29.83 -0.22 -2.64
N GLN A 210 29.50 0.56 -3.68
CA GLN A 210 30.35 0.85 -4.84
C GLN A 210 30.96 2.26 -4.81
N GLY A 211 30.53 3.11 -3.90
CA GLY A 211 31.01 4.49 -3.81
C GLY A 211 29.91 5.46 -3.38
N ASP A 212 30.27 6.71 -3.28
CA ASP A 212 29.46 7.75 -2.65
C ASP A 212 28.71 8.66 -3.64
N LEU A 213 29.18 8.81 -4.87
CA LEU A 213 28.63 9.77 -5.84
C LEU A 213 27.19 9.46 -6.27
N ASP A 214 26.82 8.19 -6.31
CA ASP A 214 25.52 7.71 -6.77
C ASP A 214 24.63 7.11 -5.65
N THR A 215 25.00 7.31 -4.40
CA THR A 215 24.25 6.73 -3.29
C THR A 215 22.91 7.42 -3.02
N GLY A 216 22.64 8.54 -3.67
CA GLY A 216 21.45 9.34 -3.47
C GLY A 216 21.38 9.91 -2.05
N ASN A 217 20.18 10.07 -1.51
CA ASN A 217 20.00 10.41 -0.11
C ASN A 217 20.31 9.17 0.75
N SER A 218 21.44 9.20 1.47
CA SER A 218 21.88 8.10 2.32
C SER A 218 20.99 7.88 3.55
N GLU A 219 20.16 8.85 3.91
CA GLU A 219 19.26 8.79 5.04
C GLU A 219 18.05 7.93 4.74
N TYR A 220 17.48 8.06 3.52
CA TYR A 220 16.31 7.31 3.08
C TYR A 220 16.66 6.25 2.04
N ALA A 221 15.79 5.25 1.92
CA ALA A 221 15.92 4.24 0.88
C ALA A 221 15.76 4.85 -0.52
N ILE A 222 16.49 4.32 -1.50
CA ILE A 222 16.34 4.73 -2.90
C ILE A 222 15.02 4.20 -3.48
N VAL A 223 14.63 2.98 -3.07
CA VAL A 223 13.36 2.33 -3.40
C VAL A 223 12.75 1.66 -2.18
N GLY A 224 11.47 1.27 -2.25
CA GLY A 224 10.82 0.50 -1.20
C GLY A 224 11.54 -0.83 -0.94
N GLY A 225 11.66 -1.24 0.34
CA GLY A 225 12.20 -2.54 0.72
C GLY A 225 11.21 -3.65 0.39
N GLU A 226 11.45 -4.34 -0.71
CA GLU A 226 10.59 -5.44 -1.17
C GLU A 226 11.05 -6.77 -0.56
N THR A 227 10.10 -7.60 -0.14
CA THR A 227 10.38 -8.98 0.29
C THR A 227 9.59 -9.98 -0.53
N LEU A 228 10.15 -11.19 -0.66
CA LEU A 228 9.38 -12.42 -0.83
C LEU A 228 9.14 -12.96 0.57
N THR A 229 7.89 -13.18 0.94
CA THR A 229 7.50 -13.66 2.26
C THR A 229 6.91 -15.06 2.12
N VAL A 230 7.57 -16.04 2.71
CA VAL A 230 7.16 -17.43 2.75
C VAL A 230 6.39 -17.69 4.04
N LEU A 231 5.25 -18.36 3.92
CA LEU A 231 4.37 -18.78 5.00
C LEU A 231 4.40 -20.31 5.06
N ASP A 232 5.01 -20.85 6.09
CA ASP A 232 5.13 -22.29 6.31
C ASP A 232 4.40 -22.69 7.60
N HIS A 233 3.15 -23.17 7.43
CA HIS A 233 2.26 -23.59 8.53
C HIS A 233 2.04 -22.52 9.59
N VAL A 234 1.77 -21.28 9.15
CA VAL A 234 1.51 -20.14 10.04
C VAL A 234 0.13 -20.26 10.67
N PHE A 235 0.04 -20.30 11.99
CA PHE A 235 -1.23 -20.31 12.72
C PHE A 235 -1.82 -18.90 12.80
N VAL A 236 -3.13 -18.80 12.53
CA VAL A 236 -3.91 -17.55 12.59
C VAL A 236 -5.17 -17.81 13.43
N PRO A 237 -5.32 -17.18 14.61
CA PRO A 237 -6.51 -17.33 15.43
C PRO A 237 -7.73 -16.70 14.75
N TRP A 238 -8.95 -17.23 15.05
CA TRP A 238 -10.18 -16.80 14.38
C TRP A 238 -10.50 -15.32 14.53
N ASP A 239 -10.07 -14.67 15.58
CA ASP A 239 -10.28 -13.23 15.79
C ASP A 239 -9.46 -12.35 14.84
N ARG A 240 -8.46 -12.94 14.18
CA ARG A 240 -7.61 -12.30 13.15
C ARG A 240 -7.92 -12.78 11.72
N VAL A 241 -8.98 -13.59 11.54
CA VAL A 241 -9.44 -14.03 10.22
C VAL A 241 -10.64 -13.20 9.78
N PHE A 242 -10.55 -12.60 8.60
CA PHE A 242 -11.50 -11.64 8.04
C PHE A 242 -12.17 -12.13 6.74
N MET A 243 -11.77 -13.27 6.21
CA MET A 243 -12.40 -14.03 5.14
C MET A 243 -11.86 -15.47 5.17
N CYS A 244 -12.71 -16.48 4.99
CA CYS A 244 -12.26 -17.88 4.95
C CYS A 244 -13.20 -18.77 4.16
N GLY A 245 -13.15 -18.69 2.83
CA GLY A 245 -13.91 -19.55 1.91
C GLY A 245 -14.86 -18.83 0.95
N GLU A 246 -15.09 -17.53 1.14
CA GLU A 246 -16.03 -16.72 0.34
C GLU A 246 -15.38 -16.29 -0.99
N THR A 247 -15.28 -17.24 -1.93
CA THR A 247 -14.57 -17.07 -3.23
C THR A 247 -15.12 -15.93 -4.07
N ASP A 248 -16.41 -15.67 -4.02
CA ASP A 248 -17.10 -14.62 -4.77
C ASP A 248 -16.74 -13.18 -4.30
N PHE A 249 -16.18 -13.03 -3.09
CA PHE A 249 -15.67 -11.76 -2.61
C PHE A 249 -14.21 -11.49 -2.95
N ALA A 250 -13.48 -12.48 -3.44
CA ALA A 250 -12.06 -12.30 -3.77
C ALA A 250 -11.84 -11.24 -4.86
N GLN A 251 -12.68 -11.21 -5.89
CA GLN A 251 -12.60 -10.20 -6.96
C GLN A 251 -12.95 -8.79 -6.46
N ASP A 252 -13.97 -8.65 -5.63
CA ASP A 252 -14.34 -7.35 -5.02
C ASP A 252 -13.22 -6.84 -4.13
N TYR A 253 -12.60 -7.70 -3.33
CA TYR A 253 -11.46 -7.40 -2.49
C TYR A 253 -10.29 -6.82 -3.29
N VAL A 254 -9.90 -7.52 -4.37
CA VAL A 254 -8.83 -7.08 -5.27
C VAL A 254 -9.16 -5.73 -5.92
N ALA A 255 -10.40 -5.56 -6.39
CA ALA A 255 -10.84 -4.33 -7.05
C ALA A 255 -10.82 -3.12 -6.10
N ARG A 256 -11.34 -3.27 -4.87
CA ARG A 256 -11.37 -2.20 -3.86
C ARG A 256 -9.97 -1.79 -3.43
N PHE A 257 -9.13 -2.77 -3.10
CA PHE A 257 -7.72 -2.49 -2.80
C PHE A 257 -7.04 -1.75 -3.95
N ALA A 258 -7.20 -2.26 -5.18
CA ALA A 258 -6.56 -1.69 -6.36
C ALA A 258 -7.01 -0.24 -6.62
N ALA A 259 -8.28 0.09 -6.43
CA ALA A 259 -8.78 1.45 -6.63
C ALA A 259 -8.16 2.43 -5.61
N TYR A 260 -8.17 2.10 -4.31
CA TYR A 260 -7.50 2.91 -3.29
C TYR A 260 -6.01 3.07 -3.56
N HIS A 261 -5.34 2.00 -3.97
CA HIS A 261 -3.90 2.02 -4.22
C HIS A 261 -3.54 2.81 -5.48
N ARG A 262 -4.35 2.74 -6.54
CA ARG A 262 -4.18 3.51 -7.78
C ARG A 262 -4.36 5.02 -7.53
N GLN A 263 -5.31 5.42 -6.68
CA GLN A 263 -5.45 6.81 -6.24
C GLN A 263 -4.14 7.37 -5.66
N ASN A 264 -3.37 6.59 -4.89
CA ASN A 264 -2.12 7.03 -4.28
C ASN A 264 -1.08 7.52 -5.27
N TYR A 265 -1.07 6.98 -6.50
CA TYR A 265 -0.05 7.36 -7.48
C TYR A 265 -0.10 8.84 -7.84
N GLY A 266 -1.27 9.46 -7.87
CA GLY A 266 -1.43 10.89 -8.04
C GLY A 266 -0.95 11.74 -6.86
N GLY A 267 -0.63 11.10 -5.74
CA GLY A 267 0.09 11.72 -4.63
C GLY A 267 1.57 11.36 -4.66
N CYS A 268 1.92 10.13 -4.34
CA CYS A 268 3.33 9.73 -4.13
C CYS A 268 4.20 9.87 -5.39
N LYS A 269 3.70 9.52 -6.58
CA LYS A 269 4.49 9.65 -7.82
C LYS A 269 4.62 11.12 -8.25
N VAL A 270 3.59 11.91 -8.02
CA VAL A 270 3.65 13.37 -8.25
C VAL A 270 4.66 14.02 -7.29
N GLY A 271 4.67 13.66 -6.01
CA GLY A 271 5.67 14.17 -5.09
C GLY A 271 7.10 13.82 -5.48
N ASN A 272 7.35 12.61 -6.00
CA ASN A 272 8.64 12.23 -6.59
C ASN A 272 8.94 13.05 -7.86
N SER A 273 7.95 13.32 -8.71
CA SER A 273 8.09 14.19 -9.88
C SER A 273 8.46 15.61 -9.49
N ASP A 274 7.90 16.16 -8.42
CA ASP A 274 8.25 17.48 -7.89
C ASP A 274 9.75 17.56 -7.53
N VAL A 275 10.32 16.49 -6.96
CA VAL A 275 11.76 16.41 -6.66
C VAL A 275 12.59 16.41 -7.96
N LEU A 276 12.17 15.62 -8.96
CA LEU A 276 12.85 15.59 -10.28
C LEU A 276 12.78 16.94 -11.00
N ILE A 277 11.64 17.61 -10.99
CA ILE A 277 11.43 18.94 -11.57
C ILE A 277 12.37 19.96 -10.89
N GLY A 278 12.42 19.91 -9.56
CA GLY A 278 13.32 20.75 -8.76
C GLY A 278 14.78 20.53 -9.12
N ALA A 279 15.23 19.27 -9.17
CA ALA A 279 16.60 18.90 -9.53
C ALA A 279 16.94 19.34 -10.94
N THR A 280 16.06 19.11 -11.92
CA THR A 280 16.25 19.55 -13.32
C THR A 280 16.38 21.08 -13.41
N SER A 281 15.54 21.83 -12.69
CA SER A 281 15.61 23.30 -12.63
C SER A 281 16.93 23.80 -12.02
N MET A 282 17.43 23.10 -10.99
CA MET A 282 18.72 23.41 -10.34
C MET A 282 19.89 23.16 -11.29
N ILE A 283 19.93 22.01 -11.97
CA ILE A 283 20.96 21.65 -12.95
C ILE A 283 20.97 22.65 -14.10
N ALA A 284 19.80 23.00 -14.66
CA ALA A 284 19.68 24.02 -15.69
C ALA A 284 20.22 25.40 -15.24
N LYS A 285 19.99 25.77 -13.98
CA LYS A 285 20.55 27.01 -13.39
C LYS A 285 22.07 26.93 -13.29
N MET A 286 22.63 25.82 -12.79
CA MET A 286 24.07 25.63 -12.63
C MET A 286 24.81 25.67 -13.97
N ASN A 287 24.20 25.12 -15.03
CA ASN A 287 24.73 25.16 -16.40
C ASN A 287 24.46 26.48 -17.16
N GLY A 288 23.79 27.45 -16.55
CA GLY A 288 23.46 28.72 -17.21
C GLY A 288 22.38 28.62 -18.28
N THR A 289 21.70 27.46 -18.41
CA THR A 289 20.77 27.18 -19.52
C THR A 289 19.29 27.45 -19.15
N ARG A 290 18.98 27.86 -17.92
CA ARG A 290 17.62 28.05 -17.41
C ARG A 290 16.75 28.98 -18.28
N LYS A 291 17.36 29.94 -18.99
CA LYS A 291 16.65 30.89 -19.86
C LYS A 291 16.39 30.34 -21.28
N ASN A 292 17.01 29.20 -21.64
CA ASN A 292 16.84 28.57 -22.95
C ASN A 292 15.39 28.08 -23.08
N SER A 293 14.75 28.38 -24.26
CA SER A 293 13.36 28.02 -24.53
C SER A 293 13.13 26.51 -24.48
N LEU A 294 14.04 25.71 -25.06
CA LEU A 294 13.93 24.24 -25.08
C LEU A 294 13.94 23.65 -23.66
N ILE A 295 14.74 24.21 -22.76
CA ILE A 295 14.78 23.76 -21.35
C ILE A 295 13.48 24.14 -20.64
N LYS A 296 12.96 25.36 -20.91
CA LYS A 296 11.66 25.79 -20.35
C LYS A 296 10.53 24.91 -20.85
N ASP A 297 10.52 24.55 -22.14
CA ASP A 297 9.49 23.70 -22.72
C ASP A 297 9.51 22.31 -22.06
N LYS A 298 10.69 21.72 -21.81
CA LYS A 298 10.82 20.44 -21.09
C LYS A 298 10.35 20.53 -19.65
N LEU A 299 10.72 21.58 -18.92
CA LEU A 299 10.24 21.79 -17.54
C LEU A 299 8.71 21.98 -17.50
N THR A 300 8.15 22.68 -18.50
CA THR A 300 6.69 22.87 -18.61
C THR A 300 6.00 21.52 -18.84
N GLU A 301 6.55 20.67 -19.71
CA GLU A 301 6.02 19.32 -19.95
C GLU A 301 6.06 18.45 -18.70
N MET A 302 7.18 18.43 -17.97
CA MET A 302 7.28 17.70 -16.69
C MET A 302 6.21 18.15 -15.70
N ILE A 303 5.99 19.47 -15.54
CA ILE A 303 4.99 20.03 -14.67
C ILE A 303 3.59 19.64 -15.15
N HIS A 304 3.30 19.76 -16.45
CA HIS A 304 2.02 19.40 -17.04
C HIS A 304 1.64 17.95 -16.76
N LEU A 305 2.56 17.02 -16.99
CA LEU A 305 2.32 15.59 -16.75
C LEU A 305 2.11 15.29 -15.27
N ALA A 306 2.92 15.88 -14.38
CA ALA A 306 2.80 15.70 -12.94
C ALA A 306 1.45 16.24 -12.42
N GLU A 307 1.09 17.47 -12.77
CA GLU A 307 -0.17 18.08 -12.32
C GLU A 307 -1.40 17.41 -12.92
N THR A 308 -1.32 16.87 -14.13
CA THR A 308 -2.42 16.08 -14.74
C THR A 308 -2.70 14.82 -13.88
N MET A 309 -1.67 14.10 -13.45
CA MET A 309 -1.84 12.94 -12.54
C MET A 309 -2.46 13.37 -11.19
N TYR A 310 -2.01 14.50 -10.65
CA TYR A 310 -2.54 15.02 -9.39
C TYR A 310 -4.01 15.40 -9.50
N CYS A 311 -4.39 16.14 -10.55
CA CYS A 311 -5.77 16.51 -10.81
C CYS A 311 -6.69 15.29 -10.95
N CYS A 312 -6.27 14.24 -11.68
CA CYS A 312 -7.03 13.00 -11.79
C CYS A 312 -7.22 12.32 -10.42
N SER A 313 -6.21 12.36 -9.56
CA SER A 313 -6.30 11.75 -8.22
C SER A 313 -7.21 12.55 -7.28
N LEU A 314 -7.20 13.87 -7.37
CA LEU A 314 -8.15 14.72 -6.63
C LEU A 314 -9.59 14.50 -7.15
N ALA A 315 -9.80 14.45 -8.45
CA ALA A 315 -11.11 14.13 -9.05
C ALA A 315 -11.59 12.75 -8.59
N CYS A 316 -10.72 11.73 -8.59
CA CYS A 316 -11.00 10.41 -8.05
C CYS A 316 -11.48 10.44 -6.60
N SER A 317 -10.95 11.35 -5.79
CA SER A 317 -11.34 11.56 -4.40
C SER A 317 -12.69 12.27 -4.28
N TYR A 318 -12.88 13.37 -5.02
CA TYR A 318 -14.12 14.18 -4.97
C TYR A 318 -15.34 13.42 -5.51
N GLU A 319 -15.15 12.53 -6.47
CA GLU A 319 -16.18 11.64 -7.02
C GLU A 319 -16.33 10.34 -6.19
N GLY A 320 -15.72 10.28 -5.02
CA GLY A 320 -15.87 9.18 -4.08
C GLY A 320 -17.29 9.09 -3.51
N VAL A 321 -17.68 7.89 -3.11
CA VAL A 321 -19.04 7.63 -2.60
C VAL A 321 -18.98 7.02 -1.20
N LYS A 322 -20.02 7.30 -0.41
CA LYS A 322 -20.19 6.64 0.89
C LYS A 322 -20.76 5.25 0.68
N GLU A 323 -20.08 4.24 1.16
CA GLU A 323 -20.51 2.84 1.16
C GLU A 323 -21.45 2.53 2.33
N GLU A 324 -22.22 1.46 2.23
CA GLU A 324 -23.10 1.03 3.31
C GLU A 324 -22.36 0.70 4.61
N ALA A 325 -21.11 0.27 4.51
CA ALA A 325 -20.21 0.07 5.66
C ALA A 325 -19.92 1.37 6.45
N GLY A 326 -20.34 2.53 5.93
CA GLY A 326 -20.15 3.84 6.55
C GLY A 326 -18.87 4.56 6.14
N SER A 327 -17.93 3.88 5.49
CA SER A 327 -16.68 4.48 4.96
C SER A 327 -16.86 5.01 3.54
N TYR A 328 -15.87 5.78 3.06
CA TYR A 328 -15.88 6.35 1.72
C TYR A 328 -14.96 5.59 0.78
N TYR A 329 -15.45 5.32 -0.41
CA TYR A 329 -14.75 4.61 -1.49
C TYR A 329 -14.49 5.54 -2.68
N VAL A 330 -13.34 5.41 -3.31
CA VAL A 330 -12.89 6.26 -4.42
C VAL A 330 -13.61 5.91 -5.73
N ASN A 331 -13.66 6.86 -6.68
CA ASN A 331 -14.13 6.57 -8.03
C ASN A 331 -13.16 5.65 -8.76
N THR A 332 -13.59 4.43 -9.08
CA THR A 332 -12.74 3.37 -9.66
C THR A 332 -12.26 3.72 -11.08
N LEU A 333 -13.09 4.36 -11.90
CA LEU A 333 -12.69 4.76 -13.25
C LEU A 333 -11.55 5.77 -13.19
N LEU A 334 -11.70 6.81 -12.38
CA LEU A 334 -10.68 7.85 -12.23
C LEU A 334 -9.40 7.31 -11.55
N ALA A 335 -9.52 6.34 -10.62
CA ALA A 335 -8.37 5.64 -10.08
C ALA A 335 -7.58 4.88 -11.17
N ASN A 336 -8.28 4.26 -12.12
CA ASN A 336 -7.65 3.61 -13.27
C ASN A 336 -6.95 4.61 -14.19
N GLU A 337 -7.54 5.81 -14.41
CA GLU A 337 -6.91 6.89 -15.16
C GLU A 337 -5.63 7.39 -14.47
N VAL A 338 -5.63 7.54 -13.16
CA VAL A 338 -4.42 7.87 -12.40
C VAL A 338 -3.33 6.83 -12.66
N LYS A 339 -3.68 5.54 -12.58
CA LYS A 339 -2.72 4.45 -12.85
C LYS A 339 -2.20 4.47 -14.28
N LEU A 340 -3.08 4.69 -15.26
CA LEU A 340 -2.71 4.74 -16.67
C LEU A 340 -1.74 5.90 -16.93
N ASN A 341 -2.07 7.10 -16.46
CA ASN A 341 -1.23 8.29 -16.58
C ASN A 341 0.13 8.08 -15.89
N CYS A 342 0.14 7.51 -14.69
CA CYS A 342 1.37 7.20 -13.98
C CYS A 342 2.29 6.27 -14.81
N THR A 343 1.74 5.18 -15.35
CA THR A 343 2.56 4.20 -16.11
C THR A 343 3.07 4.72 -17.45
N ARG A 344 2.39 5.71 -18.03
CA ARG A 344 2.81 6.36 -19.29
C ARG A 344 3.78 7.51 -19.05
N ASN A 345 3.47 8.37 -18.08
CA ASN A 345 4.10 9.68 -17.95
C ASN A 345 5.32 9.71 -17.04
N MET A 346 5.45 8.76 -16.07
CA MET A 346 6.60 8.78 -15.16
C MET A 346 7.94 8.61 -15.88
N TYR A 347 7.96 7.84 -16.95
CA TYR A 347 9.16 7.69 -17.78
C TYR A 347 9.49 8.99 -18.56
N GLU A 348 8.46 9.68 -19.06
CA GLU A 348 8.65 10.95 -19.79
C GLU A 348 9.10 12.09 -18.86
N ILE A 349 8.73 12.03 -17.58
CA ILE A 349 9.16 13.01 -16.58
C ILE A 349 10.62 12.79 -16.16
N SER A 350 11.07 11.53 -16.13
CA SER A 350 12.43 11.17 -15.66
C SER A 350 13.47 11.27 -16.76
#